data_0f3b39616f65130204cd02b82ec4c06a
#
_entry.id   0f3b39616f65130204cd02b82ec4c06a
#
_cell.length_a   1.000
_cell.length_b   1.000
_cell.length_c   1.000
_cell.angle_alpha   90.00
_cell.angle_beta   90.00
_cell.angle_gamma   90.00
#
_symmetry.space_group_name_H-M   'P 1'
#
loop_
_entity.id
_entity.type
_entity.pdbx_description
1 polymer ?
#
loop_
_entity_poly.entity_id
_entity_poly.type
_entity_poly.pdbx_seq_one_letter_code
_entity_poly.pdbx_strand_id
1 'polypeptide(L)'
;MLGSALAAGELPLPRLCENSSFVIVIDGIYYAAALAGAGALVRWVAGPWFAGPLWLLAAFCLYFFRDPDRPIPAGPVDVAPADGKVVAVKPEGPAVNRVSIFMNIFDVHVNRAPIGGAITAVEYHQGRFHVASREACSTENERNIVTVEGDGSRVVFKQIAGLIARRIVFNKKPGDRVSTGERVGLIKFGSRVDILFGPEWEIAVRPGMRVAAGSSIIARRRDPGEAHGT
;
A
#
# COMPACT_ATOMS: atom_id res chain seq x y z
N MET A 1 -8.94 30.86 -52.20
CA MET A 1 -9.18 29.41 -52.15
C MET A 1 -7.94 28.75 -51.56
N LEU A 2 -7.94 28.42 -50.32
CA LEU A 2 -6.95 27.56 -49.73
C LEU A 2 -7.58 27.01 -48.44
N GLY A 3 -8.01 25.74 -48.48
CA GLY A 3 -8.59 25.04 -47.37
C GLY A 3 -7.53 24.64 -46.35
N SER A 4 -7.72 25.07 -45.14
CA SER A 4 -6.93 24.65 -43.97
C SER A 4 -7.50 23.32 -43.49
N ALA A 5 -6.74 22.26 -43.67
CA ALA A 5 -7.00 20.94 -43.09
C ALA A 5 -6.68 20.99 -41.60
N LEU A 6 -7.71 20.83 -40.75
CA LEU A 6 -7.57 20.57 -39.33
C LEU A 6 -6.97 19.16 -39.14
N ALA A 7 -5.73 19.11 -38.67
CA ALA A 7 -5.12 17.89 -38.21
C ALA A 7 -5.85 17.42 -36.94
N ALA A 8 -6.56 16.31 -37.04
CA ALA A 8 -7.09 15.59 -35.89
C ALA A 8 -5.92 15.08 -35.04
N GLY A 9 -5.77 15.65 -33.85
CA GLY A 9 -4.82 15.16 -32.86
C GLY A 9 -5.23 13.76 -32.41
N GLU A 10 -4.48 12.76 -32.80
CA GLU A 10 -4.59 11.40 -32.25
C GLU A 10 -4.28 11.46 -30.75
N LEU A 11 -5.31 11.18 -29.94
CA LEU A 11 -5.12 10.88 -28.52
C LEU A 11 -4.21 9.66 -28.43
N PRO A 12 -3.10 9.72 -27.67
CA PRO A 12 -2.26 8.56 -27.48
C PRO A 12 -3.07 7.49 -26.74
N LEU A 13 -3.29 6.37 -27.41
CA LEU A 13 -3.86 5.17 -26.80
C LEU A 13 -3.07 4.82 -25.53
N PRO A 14 -3.71 4.46 -24.42
CA PRO A 14 -3.00 4.01 -23.24
C PRO A 14 -2.15 2.80 -23.63
N ARG A 15 -0.86 2.88 -23.38
CA ARG A 15 0.04 1.73 -23.57
C ARG A 15 -0.48 0.60 -22.72
N LEU A 16 -1.02 -0.42 -23.37
CA LEU A 16 -1.35 -1.68 -22.71
C LEU A 16 -0.08 -2.19 -22.04
N CYS A 17 -0.16 -2.43 -20.73
CA CYS A 17 0.93 -2.96 -19.91
C CYS A 17 1.49 -4.24 -20.54
N GLU A 18 2.67 -4.14 -21.13
CA GLU A 18 3.50 -5.29 -21.44
C GLU A 18 4.08 -5.82 -20.13
N ASN A 19 3.89 -7.11 -19.92
CA ASN A 19 4.46 -7.95 -18.86
C ASN A 19 4.13 -7.55 -17.40
N SER A 20 3.08 -8.18 -16.87
CA SER A 20 2.90 -8.27 -15.43
C SER A 20 4.01 -9.18 -14.85
N SER A 21 5.13 -8.58 -14.48
CA SER A 21 6.19 -9.29 -13.77
C SER A 21 5.71 -9.59 -12.36
N PHE A 22 5.46 -10.87 -12.06
CA PHE A 22 5.18 -11.32 -10.71
C PHE A 22 6.48 -11.27 -9.91
N VAL A 23 6.64 -10.26 -9.07
CA VAL A 23 7.81 -10.10 -8.20
C VAL A 23 7.50 -10.69 -6.83
N ILE A 24 8.47 -11.40 -6.26
CA ILE A 24 8.44 -11.86 -4.86
C ILE A 24 9.48 -11.07 -4.10
N VAL A 25 9.08 -10.49 -2.97
CA VAL A 25 10.02 -9.82 -2.07
C VAL A 25 11.07 -10.83 -1.61
N ILE A 26 12.35 -10.43 -1.63
CA ILE A 26 13.50 -11.32 -1.36
C ILE A 26 13.40 -12.08 -0.04
N ASP A 27 12.82 -11.46 0.99
CA ASP A 27 12.55 -12.10 2.28
C ASP A 27 11.69 -13.37 2.13
N GLY A 28 10.69 -13.35 1.24
CA GLY A 28 9.83 -14.51 0.95
C GLY A 28 10.61 -15.67 0.35
N ILE A 29 11.58 -15.37 -0.52
CA ILE A 29 12.45 -16.38 -1.13
C ILE A 29 13.31 -17.04 -0.06
N TYR A 30 13.92 -16.24 0.84
CA TYR A 30 14.76 -16.80 1.92
C TYR A 30 13.95 -17.66 2.89
N TYR A 31 12.77 -17.22 3.32
CA TYR A 31 11.91 -18.03 4.20
C TYR A 31 11.44 -19.30 3.51
N ALA A 32 11.03 -19.23 2.24
CA ALA A 32 10.60 -20.40 1.50
C ALA A 32 11.73 -21.41 1.28
N ALA A 33 12.94 -20.94 0.94
CA ALA A 33 14.11 -21.80 0.75
C ALA A 33 14.51 -22.50 2.06
N ALA A 34 14.53 -21.77 3.19
CA ALA A 34 14.83 -22.34 4.50
C ALA A 34 13.81 -23.41 4.90
N LEU A 35 12.51 -23.14 4.71
CA LEU A 35 11.44 -24.10 5.01
C LEU A 35 11.45 -25.32 4.07
N ALA A 36 11.74 -25.09 2.78
CA ALA A 36 11.87 -26.19 1.82
C ALA A 36 13.04 -27.11 2.16
N GLY A 37 14.19 -26.54 2.52
CA GLY A 37 15.36 -27.29 2.98
C GLY A 37 15.11 -28.07 4.27
N ALA A 38 14.47 -27.44 5.26
CA ALA A 38 14.05 -28.12 6.49
C ALA A 38 13.05 -29.26 6.18
N GLY A 39 12.11 -29.03 5.27
CA GLY A 39 11.17 -30.06 4.81
C GLY A 39 11.88 -31.25 4.14
N ALA A 40 12.90 -31.00 3.31
CA ALA A 40 13.69 -32.06 2.70
C ALA A 40 14.46 -32.88 3.76
N LEU A 41 15.03 -32.23 4.76
CA LEU A 41 15.69 -32.92 5.87
C LEU A 41 14.71 -33.77 6.68
N VAL A 42 13.54 -33.22 7.04
CA VAL A 42 12.49 -33.95 7.78
C VAL A 42 11.98 -35.13 6.97
N ARG A 43 11.79 -34.97 5.65
CA ARG A 43 11.43 -36.09 4.77
C ARG A 43 12.44 -37.24 4.85
N TRP A 44 13.73 -36.91 4.86
CA TRP A 44 14.80 -37.88 4.91
C TRP A 44 14.86 -38.66 6.24
N VAL A 45 14.64 -37.92 7.37
CA VAL A 45 14.76 -38.49 8.73
C VAL A 45 13.47 -39.13 9.21
N ALA A 46 12.30 -38.50 8.98
CA ALA A 46 11.02 -38.85 9.61
C ALA A 46 9.94 -39.27 8.61
N GLY A 47 10.21 -39.14 7.32
CA GLY A 47 9.28 -39.53 6.25
C GLY A 47 8.45 -38.40 5.66
N PRO A 48 7.72 -38.67 4.57
CA PRO A 48 7.10 -37.62 3.75
C PRO A 48 5.95 -36.89 4.44
N TRP A 49 5.23 -37.54 5.32
CA TRP A 49 4.06 -36.96 6.00
C TRP A 49 4.41 -35.78 6.91
N PHE A 50 5.59 -35.81 7.53
CA PHE A 50 6.07 -34.74 8.41
C PHE A 50 6.67 -33.58 7.62
N ALA A 51 7.08 -33.77 6.38
CA ALA A 51 7.60 -32.72 5.52
C ALA A 51 6.49 -31.85 4.90
N GLY A 52 5.31 -32.39 4.68
CA GLY A 52 4.19 -31.74 4.02
C GLY A 52 3.84 -30.36 4.60
N PRO A 53 3.67 -30.21 5.92
CA PRO A 53 3.39 -28.91 6.55
C PRO A 53 4.46 -27.85 6.29
N LEU A 54 5.75 -28.23 6.25
CA LEU A 54 6.86 -27.31 5.99
C LEU A 54 6.84 -26.81 4.54
N TRP A 55 6.55 -27.68 3.59
CA TRP A 55 6.44 -27.29 2.19
C TRP A 55 5.20 -26.44 1.93
N LEU A 56 4.08 -26.72 2.60
CA LEU A 56 2.89 -25.87 2.54
C LEU A 56 3.20 -24.47 3.10
N LEU A 57 3.94 -24.39 4.20
CA LEU A 57 4.36 -23.11 4.78
C LEU A 57 5.36 -22.38 3.87
N ALA A 58 6.27 -23.09 3.19
CA ALA A 58 7.14 -22.51 2.18
C ALA A 58 6.35 -21.90 1.02
N ALA A 59 5.36 -22.62 0.49
CA ALA A 59 4.47 -22.10 -0.55
C ALA A 59 3.67 -20.89 -0.05
N PHE A 60 3.19 -20.91 1.18
CA PHE A 60 2.51 -19.77 1.79
C PHE A 60 3.44 -18.55 1.92
N CYS A 61 4.72 -18.72 2.26
CA CYS A 61 5.68 -17.62 2.29
C CYS A 61 5.81 -16.95 0.91
N LEU A 62 5.95 -17.74 -0.17
CA LEU A 62 6.00 -17.19 -1.53
C LEU A 62 4.71 -16.43 -1.87
N TYR A 63 3.56 -16.98 -1.51
CA TYR A 63 2.27 -16.32 -1.71
C TYR A 63 2.14 -15.02 -0.91
N PHE A 64 2.53 -15.02 0.36
CA PHE A 64 2.45 -13.86 1.26
C PHE A 64 3.34 -12.70 0.79
N PHE A 65 4.56 -13.00 0.37
CA PHE A 65 5.54 -12.00 -0.09
C PHE A 65 5.44 -11.66 -1.58
N ARG A 66 4.32 -12.02 -2.24
CA ARG A 66 4.08 -11.62 -3.63
C ARG A 66 3.88 -10.12 -3.76
N ASP A 67 4.33 -9.57 -4.85
CA ASP A 67 4.14 -8.17 -5.22
C ASP A 67 3.81 -8.07 -6.71
N PRO A 68 2.54 -8.15 -7.08
CA PRO A 68 2.12 -8.05 -8.47
C PRO A 68 2.28 -6.61 -8.98
N ASP A 69 2.67 -6.46 -10.24
CA ASP A 69 2.64 -5.18 -10.91
C ASP A 69 1.20 -4.70 -11.05
N ARG A 70 1.03 -3.37 -10.92
CA ARG A 70 -0.28 -2.74 -10.87
C ARG A 70 -0.36 -1.56 -11.84
N PRO A 71 -1.46 -1.41 -12.59
CA PRO A 71 -1.70 -0.18 -13.33
C PRO A 71 -1.93 0.97 -12.35
N ILE A 72 -1.15 2.03 -12.48
CA ILE A 72 -1.25 3.21 -11.62
C ILE A 72 -2.10 4.24 -12.34
N PRO A 73 -3.21 4.72 -11.74
CA PRO A 73 -4.03 5.77 -12.31
C PRO A 73 -3.24 7.07 -12.54
N ALA A 74 -3.48 7.72 -13.65
CA ALA A 74 -2.93 9.04 -13.94
C ALA A 74 -3.84 10.16 -13.38
N GLY A 75 -3.25 11.33 -13.16
CA GLY A 75 -3.96 12.54 -12.73
C GLY A 75 -3.75 12.89 -11.25
N PRO A 76 -4.44 13.92 -10.76
CA PRO A 76 -4.32 14.42 -9.39
C PRO A 76 -5.10 13.53 -8.41
N VAL A 77 -4.63 12.29 -8.25
CA VAL A 77 -5.28 11.26 -7.42
C VAL A 77 -4.34 10.74 -6.36
N ASP A 78 -4.90 10.37 -5.21
CA ASP A 78 -4.28 9.56 -4.19
C ASP A 78 -4.66 8.10 -4.42
N VAL A 79 -3.67 7.23 -4.48
CA VAL A 79 -3.87 5.79 -4.65
C VAL A 79 -3.70 5.04 -3.35
N ALA A 80 -4.37 3.90 -3.21
CA ALA A 80 -4.27 3.07 -2.02
C ALA A 80 -2.79 2.73 -1.71
N PRO A 81 -2.28 3.02 -0.53
CA PRO A 81 -0.93 2.62 -0.13
C PRO A 81 -0.83 1.15 0.27
N ALA A 82 -1.96 0.45 0.39
CA ALA A 82 -2.02 -0.94 0.82
C ALA A 82 -3.19 -1.67 0.15
N ASP A 83 -3.05 -2.99 0.00
CA ASP A 83 -4.16 -3.90 -0.31
C ASP A 83 -5.00 -4.10 0.95
N GLY A 84 -6.30 -4.29 0.79
CA GLY A 84 -7.14 -4.68 1.92
C GLY A 84 -8.57 -4.18 1.86
N LYS A 85 -9.18 -4.10 3.03
CA LYS A 85 -10.55 -3.61 3.19
C LYS A 85 -10.54 -2.28 3.91
N VAL A 86 -11.22 -1.28 3.36
CA VAL A 86 -11.49 -0.01 4.05
C VAL A 86 -12.37 -0.30 5.26
N VAL A 87 -11.86 -0.06 6.46
CA VAL A 87 -12.57 -0.33 7.72
C VAL A 87 -13.13 0.94 8.36
N ALA A 88 -12.56 2.10 8.04
CA ALA A 88 -13.06 3.38 8.53
C ALA A 88 -12.77 4.50 7.55
N VAL A 89 -13.71 5.45 7.47
CA VAL A 89 -13.54 6.79 6.91
C VAL A 89 -14.09 7.73 7.96
N LYS A 90 -13.23 8.53 8.61
CA LYS A 90 -13.61 9.33 9.78
C LYS A 90 -12.88 10.68 9.80
N PRO A 91 -13.50 11.74 10.33
CA PRO A 91 -12.78 12.96 10.64
C PRO A 91 -11.73 12.68 11.74
N GLU A 92 -10.54 13.25 11.59
CA GLU A 92 -9.42 13.20 12.56
C GLU A 92 -9.08 14.62 13.06
N GLY A 93 -10.04 15.52 13.03
CA GLY A 93 -9.93 16.93 13.39
C GLY A 93 -10.77 17.82 12.49
N PRO A 94 -10.69 19.16 12.63
CA PRO A 94 -11.58 20.09 11.95
C PRO A 94 -11.49 20.07 10.41
N ALA A 95 -10.34 19.70 9.86
CA ALA A 95 -10.10 19.76 8.42
C ALA A 95 -9.35 18.52 7.87
N VAL A 96 -9.27 17.43 8.64
CA VAL A 96 -8.52 16.22 8.26
C VAL A 96 -9.46 15.03 8.30
N ASN A 97 -9.47 14.26 7.22
CA ASN A 97 -10.17 12.99 7.14
C ASN A 97 -9.18 11.83 7.15
N ARG A 98 -9.51 10.77 7.87
CA ARG A 98 -8.73 9.54 7.91
C ARG A 98 -9.45 8.43 7.17
N VAL A 99 -8.74 7.78 6.26
CA VAL A 99 -9.13 6.52 5.64
C VAL A 99 -8.25 5.42 6.21
N SER A 100 -8.86 4.31 6.65
CA SER A 100 -8.18 3.20 7.28
C SER A 100 -8.36 1.93 6.48
N ILE A 101 -7.27 1.28 6.10
CA ILE A 101 -7.24 0.05 5.30
C ILE A 101 -6.69 -1.07 6.16
N PHE A 102 -7.50 -2.10 6.43
CA PHE A 102 -7.08 -3.32 7.12
C PHE A 102 -6.60 -4.36 6.12
N MET A 103 -5.41 -4.89 6.36
CA MET A 103 -4.75 -5.92 5.55
C MET A 103 -4.82 -7.26 6.30
N ASN A 104 -5.49 -8.24 5.73
CA ASN A 104 -5.46 -9.60 6.27
C ASN A 104 -4.26 -10.38 5.70
N ILE A 105 -3.95 -11.56 6.25
CA ILE A 105 -2.76 -12.34 5.87
C ILE A 105 -2.74 -12.82 4.41
N PHE A 106 -3.86 -12.75 3.70
CA PHE A 106 -3.98 -13.13 2.29
C PHE A 106 -3.88 -11.93 1.33
N ASP A 107 -3.88 -10.70 1.86
CA ASP A 107 -3.67 -9.50 1.06
C ASP A 107 -2.19 -9.31 0.73
N VAL A 108 -1.87 -8.48 -0.26
CA VAL A 108 -0.48 -8.10 -0.56
C VAL A 108 0.00 -7.11 0.51
N HIS A 109 1.17 -7.36 1.09
CA HIS A 109 1.68 -6.58 2.22
C HIS A 109 2.72 -5.53 1.82
N VAL A 110 3.05 -5.42 0.54
CA VAL A 110 3.89 -4.34 0.01
C VAL A 110 3.11 -3.03 0.03
N ASN A 111 3.70 -2.00 0.63
CA ASN A 111 3.12 -0.68 0.70
C ASN A 111 3.68 0.22 -0.41
N ARG A 112 2.82 1.11 -0.91
CA ARG A 112 3.11 2.01 -2.02
C ARG A 112 2.87 3.46 -1.63
N ALA A 113 3.59 4.39 -2.27
CA ALA A 113 3.39 5.82 -2.07
C ALA A 113 2.00 6.23 -2.56
N PRO A 114 1.18 6.91 -1.72
CA PRO A 114 -0.17 7.30 -2.09
C PRO A 114 -0.20 8.41 -3.15
N ILE A 115 0.76 9.34 -3.09
CA ILE A 115 0.99 10.41 -4.08
C ILE A 115 2.45 10.46 -4.47
N GLY A 116 2.74 11.09 -5.61
CA GLY A 116 4.09 11.47 -6.01
C GLY A 116 4.55 12.72 -5.27
N GLY A 117 5.85 12.79 -4.94
CA GLY A 117 6.39 13.96 -4.25
C GLY A 117 7.68 13.69 -3.50
N ALA A 118 8.03 14.59 -2.59
CA ALA A 118 9.14 14.43 -1.67
C ALA A 118 8.64 13.88 -0.32
N ILE A 119 9.36 12.94 0.24
CA ILE A 119 9.15 12.51 1.63
C ILE A 119 9.75 13.59 2.53
N THR A 120 8.92 14.30 3.29
CA THR A 120 9.36 15.38 4.16
C THR A 120 9.59 14.95 5.60
N ALA A 121 8.90 13.91 6.04
CA ALA A 121 9.09 13.34 7.37
C ALA A 121 8.89 11.82 7.39
N VAL A 122 9.66 11.14 8.23
CA VAL A 122 9.50 9.72 8.59
C VAL A 122 9.70 9.62 10.09
N GLU A 123 8.63 9.25 10.81
CA GLU A 123 8.61 9.18 12.27
C GLU A 123 8.22 7.78 12.73
N TYR A 124 9.13 7.09 13.36
CA TYR A 124 8.89 5.77 13.91
C TYR A 124 8.53 5.86 15.39
N HIS A 125 7.40 5.26 15.76
CA HIS A 125 6.92 5.19 17.13
C HIS A 125 6.84 3.74 17.59
N GLN A 126 7.59 3.42 18.62
CA GLN A 126 7.41 2.15 19.32
C GLN A 126 6.05 2.12 20.02
N GLY A 127 5.44 0.94 20.08
CA GLY A 127 4.11 0.81 20.66
C GLY A 127 3.75 -0.63 20.99
N ARG A 128 2.46 -0.85 21.28
CA ARG A 128 1.88 -2.16 21.55
C ARG A 128 1.53 -2.88 20.25
N PHE A 129 1.01 -4.10 20.37
CA PHE A 129 0.58 -4.92 19.24
C PHE A 129 -0.87 -5.38 19.46
N HIS A 130 -1.81 -4.45 19.33
CA HIS A 130 -3.24 -4.76 19.34
C HIS A 130 -3.69 -5.26 17.98
N VAL A 131 -4.86 -5.94 17.97
CA VAL A 131 -5.49 -6.39 16.71
C VAL A 131 -5.72 -5.19 15.79
N ALA A 132 -5.19 -5.24 14.58
CA ALA A 132 -5.16 -4.12 13.63
C ALA A 132 -6.55 -3.63 13.17
N SER A 133 -7.60 -4.44 13.35
CA SER A 133 -8.99 -4.05 13.07
C SER A 133 -9.62 -3.16 14.16
N ARG A 134 -9.02 -3.04 15.34
CA ARG A 134 -9.53 -2.19 16.43
C ARG A 134 -9.06 -0.76 16.27
N GLU A 135 -9.89 0.21 16.70
CA GLU A 135 -9.57 1.64 16.60
C GLU A 135 -8.32 2.04 17.38
N ALA A 136 -8.14 1.48 18.58
CA ALA A 136 -7.00 1.74 19.47
C ALA A 136 -5.63 1.46 18.80
N CYS A 137 -5.58 0.59 17.78
CA CYS A 137 -4.32 0.29 17.10
C CYS A 137 -3.70 1.50 16.40
N SER A 138 -4.50 2.48 15.97
CA SER A 138 -4.01 3.68 15.28
C SER A 138 -3.13 4.58 16.15
N THR A 139 -3.32 4.53 17.47
CA THR A 139 -2.63 5.39 18.44
C THR A 139 -1.67 4.62 19.34
N GLU A 140 -1.96 3.36 19.65
CA GLU A 140 -1.20 2.59 20.64
C GLU A 140 -0.19 1.62 20.01
N ASN A 141 -0.43 1.15 18.78
CA ASN A 141 0.46 0.19 18.15
C ASN A 141 1.74 0.84 17.62
N GLU A 142 2.76 -0.01 17.49
CA GLU A 142 3.98 0.32 16.76
C GLU A 142 3.63 0.79 15.36
N ARG A 143 4.14 1.96 14.98
CA ARG A 143 3.78 2.61 13.72
C ARG A 143 4.91 3.43 13.13
N ASN A 144 4.90 3.56 11.83
CA ASN A 144 5.74 4.46 11.05
C ASN A 144 4.85 5.50 10.36
N ILE A 145 5.06 6.77 10.64
CA ILE A 145 4.30 7.89 10.08
C ILE A 145 5.14 8.54 9.00
N VAL A 146 4.62 8.62 7.79
CA VAL A 146 5.31 9.15 6.63
C VAL A 146 4.52 10.31 6.06
N THR A 147 5.19 11.43 5.85
CA THR A 147 4.62 12.61 5.16
C THR A 147 5.21 12.70 3.77
N VAL A 148 4.34 12.79 2.76
CA VAL A 148 4.70 13.03 1.36
C VAL A 148 4.09 14.36 0.93
N GLU A 149 4.90 15.19 0.31
CA GLU A 149 4.48 16.51 -0.23
C GLU A 149 4.80 16.57 -1.71
N GLY A 150 3.80 16.87 -2.53
CA GLY A 150 3.94 17.00 -3.98
C GLY A 150 2.78 17.76 -4.60
N ASP A 151 3.05 18.50 -5.67
CA ASP A 151 2.07 19.26 -6.45
C ASP A 151 1.18 20.19 -5.60
N GLY A 152 1.75 20.78 -4.55
CA GLY A 152 1.04 21.68 -3.62
C GLY A 152 0.03 20.97 -2.71
N SER A 153 0.13 19.66 -2.54
CA SER A 153 -0.66 18.87 -1.60
C SER A 153 0.23 18.09 -0.63
N ARG A 154 -0.34 17.75 0.52
CA ARG A 154 0.31 16.98 1.57
C ARG A 154 -0.55 15.79 1.96
N VAL A 155 0.04 14.61 1.95
CA VAL A 155 -0.61 13.39 2.43
C VAL A 155 0.27 12.73 3.48
N VAL A 156 -0.35 12.31 4.58
CA VAL A 156 0.32 11.55 5.64
C VAL A 156 -0.24 10.14 5.63
N PHE A 157 0.62 9.13 5.58
CA PHE A 157 0.19 7.76 5.78
C PHE A 157 0.93 7.09 6.92
N LYS A 158 0.23 6.23 7.64
CA LYS A 158 0.74 5.53 8.83
C LYS A 158 0.74 4.03 8.55
N GLN A 159 1.91 3.42 8.56
CA GLN A 159 2.05 1.96 8.59
C GLN A 159 1.90 1.51 10.04
N ILE A 160 0.93 0.66 10.35
CA ILE A 160 0.60 0.27 11.72
C ILE A 160 0.73 -1.24 11.85
N ALA A 161 1.59 -1.71 12.74
CA ALA A 161 1.76 -3.12 13.02
C ALA A 161 0.53 -3.70 13.72
N GLY A 162 0.16 -4.94 13.35
CA GLY A 162 -0.92 -5.67 14.03
C GLY A 162 -0.39 -6.65 15.08
N LEU A 163 -1.26 -7.51 15.60
CA LEU A 163 -0.96 -8.46 16.67
C LEU A 163 0.18 -9.44 16.31
N ILE A 164 0.19 -9.92 15.07
CA ILE A 164 1.17 -10.88 14.56
C ILE A 164 2.33 -10.15 13.87
N ALA A 165 2.04 -9.01 13.24
CA ALA A 165 3.02 -8.16 12.58
C ALA A 165 3.87 -7.42 13.62
N ARG A 166 5.14 -7.79 13.70
CA ARG A 166 6.09 -7.15 14.61
C ARG A 166 7.22 -6.42 13.87
N ARG A 167 7.07 -6.20 12.56
CA ARG A 167 8.11 -5.54 11.79
C ARG A 167 7.52 -4.73 10.64
N ILE A 168 7.72 -3.42 10.73
CA ILE A 168 7.50 -2.46 9.66
C ILE A 168 8.83 -2.27 8.94
N VAL A 169 8.84 -2.43 7.62
CA VAL A 169 9.98 -2.15 6.76
C VAL A 169 9.63 -0.95 5.92
N PHE A 170 10.46 0.09 5.95
CA PHE A 170 10.33 1.27 5.14
C PHE A 170 11.68 1.59 4.52
N ASN A 171 11.74 1.71 3.19
CA ASN A 171 13.00 1.74 2.45
C ASN A 171 13.39 3.15 1.98
N LYS A 172 12.68 4.17 2.45
CA LYS A 172 12.88 5.57 2.08
C LYS A 172 13.21 6.40 3.32
N LYS A 173 13.77 7.57 3.09
CA LYS A 173 14.15 8.54 4.12
C LYS A 173 13.67 9.94 3.77
N PRO A 174 13.62 10.87 4.72
CA PRO A 174 13.36 12.28 4.43
C PRO A 174 14.33 12.82 3.37
N GLY A 175 13.79 13.54 2.41
CA GLY A 175 14.50 14.06 1.23
C GLY A 175 14.40 13.18 -0.02
N ASP A 176 14.04 11.90 0.10
CA ASP A 176 13.82 11.04 -1.07
C ASP A 176 12.55 11.48 -1.84
N ARG A 177 12.59 11.36 -3.16
CA ARG A 177 11.42 11.54 -4.03
C ARG A 177 10.80 10.20 -4.37
N VAL A 178 9.49 10.18 -4.45
CA VAL A 178 8.70 9.00 -4.83
C VAL A 178 7.69 9.35 -5.91
N SER A 179 7.38 8.40 -6.76
CA SER A 179 6.27 8.48 -7.71
C SER A 179 5.01 7.90 -7.08
N THR A 180 3.82 8.34 -7.53
CA THR A 180 2.55 7.73 -7.13
C THR A 180 2.58 6.23 -7.40
N GLY A 181 2.19 5.41 -6.43
CA GLY A 181 2.19 3.95 -6.53
C GLY A 181 3.56 3.28 -6.43
N GLU A 182 4.65 4.02 -6.21
CA GLU A 182 5.99 3.47 -6.02
C GLU A 182 6.06 2.61 -4.75
N ARG A 183 6.78 1.50 -4.81
CA ARG A 183 7.02 0.61 -3.65
C ARG A 183 7.88 1.31 -2.61
N VAL A 184 7.39 1.46 -1.39
CA VAL A 184 8.08 2.19 -0.33
C VAL A 184 8.42 1.35 0.90
N GLY A 185 7.81 0.19 1.02
CA GLY A 185 8.05 -0.69 2.16
C GLY A 185 7.08 -1.86 2.24
N LEU A 186 7.06 -2.53 3.37
CA LEU A 186 6.09 -3.60 3.65
C LEU A 186 5.88 -3.75 5.16
N ILE A 187 4.72 -4.30 5.55
CA ILE A 187 4.42 -4.67 6.93
C ILE A 187 4.23 -6.19 6.97
N LYS A 188 4.99 -6.90 7.83
CA LYS A 188 4.93 -8.38 7.89
C LYS A 188 3.77 -8.82 8.79
N PHE A 189 2.79 -9.56 8.24
CA PHE A 189 1.68 -10.28 8.92
C PHE A 189 0.61 -9.43 9.63
N GLY A 190 -0.52 -9.22 8.97
CA GLY A 190 -1.75 -8.62 9.52
C GLY A 190 -1.54 -7.21 10.08
N SER A 191 -1.97 -6.21 9.33
CA SER A 191 -1.61 -4.83 9.59
C SER A 191 -2.71 -3.87 9.17
N ARG A 192 -2.49 -2.60 9.40
CA ARG A 192 -3.37 -1.51 8.98
C ARG A 192 -2.54 -0.37 8.40
N VAL A 193 -3.09 0.28 7.40
CA VAL A 193 -2.56 1.55 6.91
C VAL A 193 -3.64 2.61 7.05
N ASP A 194 -3.31 3.70 7.75
CA ASP A 194 -4.15 4.88 7.84
C ASP A 194 -3.59 5.98 6.94
N ILE A 195 -4.46 6.69 6.24
CA ILE A 195 -4.12 7.82 5.37
C ILE A 195 -4.88 9.03 5.86
N LEU A 196 -4.19 10.15 6.01
CA LEU A 196 -4.75 11.43 6.46
C LEU A 196 -4.76 12.41 5.29
N PHE A 197 -5.92 12.95 5.03
CA PHE A 197 -6.21 13.87 3.94
C PHE A 197 -6.60 15.25 4.47
N GLY A 198 -6.02 16.29 3.89
CA GLY A 198 -6.49 17.67 4.08
C GLY A 198 -7.81 17.97 3.36
N PRO A 199 -8.32 19.19 3.51
CA PRO A 199 -9.60 19.61 2.92
C PRO A 199 -9.57 19.68 1.39
N GLU A 200 -8.38 19.73 0.80
CA GLU A 200 -8.15 19.73 -0.65
C GLU A 200 -8.47 18.39 -1.32
N TRP A 201 -8.75 17.35 -0.53
CA TRP A 201 -9.04 16.02 -1.03
C TRP A 201 -10.51 15.63 -0.85
N GLU A 202 -11.09 15.06 -1.89
CA GLU A 202 -12.40 14.41 -1.87
C GLU A 202 -12.21 12.90 -1.78
N ILE A 203 -12.73 12.29 -0.72
CA ILE A 203 -12.61 10.85 -0.47
C ILE A 203 -13.53 10.09 -1.43
N ALA A 204 -12.96 9.18 -2.21
CA ALA A 204 -13.66 8.38 -3.21
C ALA A 204 -14.07 6.99 -2.72
N VAL A 205 -13.73 6.62 -1.49
CA VAL A 205 -13.99 5.29 -0.92
C VAL A 205 -14.89 5.36 0.32
N ARG A 206 -15.49 4.22 0.64
CA ARG A 206 -16.37 4.06 1.82
C ARG A 206 -16.00 2.78 2.59
N PRO A 207 -16.33 2.71 3.89
CA PRO A 207 -16.15 1.50 4.67
C PRO A 207 -16.79 0.28 3.99
N GLY A 208 -16.07 -0.84 4.01
CA GLY A 208 -16.49 -2.08 3.36
C GLY A 208 -15.88 -2.34 1.99
N MET A 209 -15.43 -1.31 1.26
CA MET A 209 -14.79 -1.47 -0.04
C MET A 209 -13.43 -2.19 0.08
N ARG A 210 -13.12 -3.03 -0.91
CA ARG A 210 -11.77 -3.58 -1.07
C ARG A 210 -10.98 -2.71 -2.03
N VAL A 211 -9.72 -2.51 -1.68
CA VAL A 211 -8.77 -1.67 -2.43
C VAL A 211 -7.47 -2.43 -2.70
N ALA A 212 -6.80 -2.05 -3.77
CA ALA A 212 -5.54 -2.60 -4.21
C ALA A 212 -4.47 -1.50 -4.25
N ALA A 213 -3.33 -1.76 -3.60
CA ALA A 213 -2.20 -0.82 -3.51
C ALA A 213 -1.75 -0.34 -4.89
N GLY A 214 -1.60 0.95 -5.06
CA GLY A 214 -1.18 1.59 -6.31
C GLY A 214 -2.26 1.70 -7.38
N SER A 215 -3.35 0.91 -7.33
CA SER A 215 -4.37 0.89 -8.40
C SER A 215 -5.69 1.53 -8.01
N SER A 216 -6.13 1.34 -6.77
CA SER A 216 -7.42 1.90 -6.33
C SER A 216 -7.25 3.36 -5.95
N ILE A 217 -8.10 4.22 -6.49
CA ILE A 217 -8.17 5.63 -6.11
C ILE A 217 -8.85 5.74 -4.76
N ILE A 218 -8.18 6.34 -3.77
CA ILE A 218 -8.70 6.60 -2.43
C ILE A 218 -9.31 7.99 -2.34
N ALA A 219 -8.65 8.97 -2.96
CA ALA A 219 -9.13 10.34 -2.99
C ALA A 219 -8.77 11.02 -4.32
N ARG A 220 -9.54 12.05 -4.66
CA ARG A 220 -9.29 12.95 -5.78
C ARG A 220 -9.01 14.34 -5.26
N ARG A 221 -8.07 15.03 -5.84
CA ARG A 221 -7.83 16.43 -5.50
C ARG A 221 -8.95 17.28 -6.07
N ARG A 222 -9.51 18.16 -5.25
CA ARG A 222 -10.50 19.15 -5.69
C ARG A 222 -9.84 20.18 -6.59
N ASP A 223 -10.50 20.54 -7.66
CA ASP A 223 -10.04 21.65 -8.47
C ASP A 223 -10.17 22.97 -7.68
N PRO A 224 -9.13 23.83 -7.71
CA PRO A 224 -9.18 25.12 -6.98
C PRO A 224 -10.35 26.02 -7.37
N GLY A 225 -10.98 25.77 -8.53
CA GLY A 225 -12.10 26.56 -9.05
C GLY A 225 -13.49 26.18 -8.50
N GLU A 226 -13.66 25.02 -7.85
CA GLU A 226 -14.97 24.58 -7.32
C GLU A 226 -15.25 25.03 -5.87
N ALA A 227 -14.30 25.66 -5.21
CA ALA A 227 -14.43 26.06 -3.79
C ALA A 227 -15.28 27.33 -3.54
N HIS A 228 -15.92 27.93 -4.55
CA HIS A 228 -16.65 29.22 -4.43
C HIS A 228 -18.11 29.12 -4.89
N GLY A 229 -18.79 28.01 -4.64
CA GLY A 229 -20.18 27.82 -5.02
C GLY A 229 -21.02 27.17 -3.94
N THR A 230 -21.20 27.83 -2.78
CA THR A 230 -22.38 27.67 -1.89
C THR A 230 -22.54 28.89 -1.02
#